data_a922941948f9dcd26297e7a2e1ffc13a
#
_entry.id   a922941948f9dcd26297e7a2e1ffc13a
#
_cell.length_a   1.000
_cell.length_b   1.000
_cell.length_c   1.000
_cell.angle_alpha   90.00
_cell.angle_beta   90.00
_cell.angle_gamma   90.00
#
_symmetry.space_group_name_H-M   'P 1'
#
loop_
_entity.id
_entity.type
_entity.pdbx_description
1 polymer ?
#
loop_
_entity_poly.entity_id
_entity_poly.type
_entity_poly.pdbx_seq_one_letter_code
_entity_poly.pdbx_strand_id
1 'polypeptide(L)'
;YSPNFNSKKRIIKKIKFIIFHYTGMKTELKAINRLTNIKSEVSSHFLIKKNGEIIKLVPDLYIAWHAGKSSWKNYKSLNKNSIGIEITNPGHEFGYKKFSKKQISSLLKLSKFLIKKYKISLKNILGHSDIAPYRKKDPGEKFPWKYLSKNKIGLWHTLKKKELIKNRNFKISKIE
;
A
#
# COMPACT_ATOMS: atom_id res chain seq x y z
N TYR A 1 5.33 -7.72 -16.90
CA TYR A 1 5.54 -6.28 -16.62
C TYR A 1 4.27 -5.49 -16.94
N SER A 2 4.04 -4.39 -16.21
CA SER A 2 2.97 -3.44 -16.52
C SER A 2 3.51 -2.34 -17.46
N PRO A 3 2.73 -1.89 -18.46
CA PRO A 3 3.10 -0.73 -19.29
C PRO A 3 2.76 0.61 -18.62
N ASN A 4 2.01 0.62 -17.52
CA ASN A 4 1.44 1.81 -16.88
C ASN A 4 2.44 2.45 -15.90
N PHE A 5 3.46 3.13 -16.44
CA PHE A 5 4.45 3.86 -15.63
C PHE A 5 5.05 5.01 -16.42
N ASN A 6 5.63 5.97 -15.73
CA ASN A 6 6.37 7.05 -16.39
C ASN A 6 7.72 6.54 -16.87
N SER A 7 8.05 6.78 -18.15
CA SER A 7 9.30 6.35 -18.80
C SER A 7 10.56 6.97 -18.22
N LYS A 8 10.47 8.17 -17.63
CA LYS A 8 11.60 8.83 -16.99
C LYS A 8 11.90 8.20 -15.62
N LYS A 9 13.11 7.68 -15.46
CA LYS A 9 13.59 7.14 -14.18
C LYS A 9 13.70 8.25 -13.12
N ARG A 10 13.31 7.92 -11.90
CA ARG A 10 13.55 8.77 -10.73
C ARG A 10 14.89 8.43 -10.06
N ILE A 11 15.51 9.40 -9.42
CA ILE A 11 16.71 9.16 -8.63
C ILE A 11 16.35 8.42 -7.33
N ILE A 12 17.26 7.57 -6.84
CA ILE A 12 17.06 6.74 -5.64
C ILE A 12 16.60 7.57 -4.43
N LYS A 13 17.21 8.73 -4.21
CA LYS A 13 16.90 9.64 -3.08
C LYS A 13 15.44 10.13 -3.06
N LYS A 14 14.70 10.03 -4.18
CA LYS A 14 13.27 10.37 -4.24
C LYS A 14 12.36 9.26 -3.72
N ILE A 15 12.81 8.02 -3.58
CA ILE A 15 12.03 6.92 -3.02
C ILE A 15 12.04 7.06 -1.49
N LYS A 16 10.93 7.54 -0.94
CA LYS A 16 10.77 7.87 0.49
C LYS A 16 9.71 7.04 1.20
N PHE A 17 8.76 6.45 0.45
CA PHE A 17 7.58 5.81 0.99
C PHE A 17 7.40 4.39 0.44
N ILE A 18 6.78 3.53 1.24
CA ILE A 18 6.11 2.31 0.79
C ILE A 18 4.62 2.50 1.03
N ILE A 19 3.80 2.22 0.03
CA ILE A 19 2.34 2.29 0.13
C ILE A 19 1.75 0.89 -0.10
N PHE A 20 1.00 0.42 0.90
CA PHE A 20 0.29 -0.85 0.82
C PHE A 20 -1.11 -0.68 0.28
N HIS A 21 -1.49 -1.60 -0.61
CA HIS A 21 -2.80 -1.68 -1.24
C HIS A 21 -3.36 -3.10 -1.12
N TYR A 22 -4.66 -3.23 -1.28
CA TYR A 22 -5.25 -4.47 -1.74
C TYR A 22 -5.79 -4.29 -3.15
N THR A 23 -5.82 -5.38 -3.94
CA THR A 23 -6.23 -5.31 -5.35
C THR A 23 -7.70 -4.95 -5.56
N GLY A 24 -8.60 -5.22 -4.60
CA GLY A 24 -10.03 -4.94 -4.72
C GLY A 24 -10.69 -5.64 -5.91
N MET A 25 -10.26 -6.86 -6.24
CA MET A 25 -10.74 -7.63 -7.39
C MET A 25 -11.23 -9.02 -6.96
N LYS A 26 -12.32 -9.51 -7.59
CA LYS A 26 -12.92 -10.83 -7.29
C LYS A 26 -11.92 -11.97 -7.41
N THR A 27 -11.02 -11.91 -8.41
CA THR A 27 -10.01 -12.94 -8.65
C THR A 27 -8.63 -12.34 -8.83
N GLU A 28 -7.62 -13.16 -8.57
CA GLU A 28 -6.21 -12.81 -8.76
C GLU A 28 -5.89 -12.52 -10.23
N LEU A 29 -6.45 -13.28 -11.15
CA LEU A 29 -6.28 -13.06 -12.59
C LEU A 29 -6.82 -11.69 -13.01
N LYS A 30 -8.02 -11.31 -12.54
CA LYS A 30 -8.57 -9.97 -12.81
C LYS A 30 -7.66 -8.86 -12.25
N ALA A 31 -7.06 -9.07 -11.09
CA ALA A 31 -6.10 -8.11 -10.53
C ALA A 31 -4.85 -7.97 -11.39
N ILE A 32 -4.26 -9.08 -11.83
CA ILE A 32 -3.10 -9.10 -12.72
C ILE A 32 -3.46 -8.37 -14.04
N ASN A 33 -4.57 -8.76 -14.67
CA ASN A 33 -5.01 -8.16 -15.93
C ASN A 33 -5.19 -6.65 -15.79
N ARG A 34 -5.83 -6.18 -14.70
CA ARG A 34 -5.99 -4.74 -14.46
C ARG A 34 -4.65 -4.02 -14.30
N LEU A 35 -3.71 -4.59 -13.56
CA LEU A 35 -2.41 -3.96 -13.31
C LEU A 35 -1.46 -4.00 -14.52
N THR A 36 -1.76 -4.82 -15.54
CA THR A 36 -0.94 -4.99 -16.74
C THR A 36 -1.60 -4.52 -18.03
N ASN A 37 -2.88 -4.17 -18.00
CA ASN A 37 -3.59 -3.65 -19.17
C ASN A 37 -3.32 -2.15 -19.30
N ILE A 38 -2.86 -1.71 -20.48
CA ILE A 38 -2.57 -0.31 -20.76
C ILE A 38 -3.81 0.60 -20.57
N LYS A 39 -4.98 0.11 -20.95
CA LYS A 39 -6.25 0.85 -20.85
C LYS A 39 -6.71 1.12 -19.43
N SER A 40 -6.14 0.40 -18.44
CA SER A 40 -6.54 0.56 -17.02
C SER A 40 -5.91 1.77 -16.37
N GLU A 41 -4.82 2.29 -16.90
CA GLU A 41 -4.05 3.44 -16.37
C GLU A 41 -3.67 3.30 -14.88
N VAL A 42 -3.54 2.07 -14.41
CA VAL A 42 -3.10 1.75 -13.04
C VAL A 42 -2.01 0.68 -13.07
N SER A 43 -1.13 0.73 -12.10
CA SER A 43 -0.08 -0.28 -11.89
C SER A 43 0.39 -0.27 -10.44
N SER A 44 1.31 -1.16 -10.10
CA SER A 44 2.12 -1.11 -8.88
C SER A 44 3.53 -1.63 -9.17
N HIS A 45 4.45 -1.43 -8.24
CA HIS A 45 5.79 -1.98 -8.41
C HIS A 45 5.80 -3.49 -8.16
N PHE A 46 5.03 -3.92 -7.17
CA PHE A 46 4.94 -5.34 -6.79
C PHE A 46 3.49 -5.75 -6.56
N LEU A 47 3.21 -7.01 -6.89
CA LEU A 47 1.97 -7.70 -6.52
C LEU A 47 2.33 -8.94 -5.70
N ILE A 48 1.69 -9.11 -4.55
CA ILE A 48 1.81 -10.31 -3.72
C ILE A 48 0.54 -11.15 -3.91
N LYS A 49 0.69 -12.34 -4.49
CA LYS A 49 -0.37 -13.30 -4.74
C LYS A 49 -0.85 -13.98 -3.46
N LYS A 50 -2.01 -14.63 -3.49
CA LYS A 50 -2.59 -15.33 -2.35
C LYS A 50 -1.68 -16.43 -1.79
N ASN A 51 -0.91 -17.09 -2.65
CA ASN A 51 0.08 -18.10 -2.29
C ASN A 51 1.39 -17.52 -1.72
N GLY A 52 1.53 -16.17 -1.71
CA GLY A 52 2.73 -15.46 -1.26
C GLY A 52 3.77 -15.20 -2.36
N GLU A 53 3.54 -15.62 -3.59
CA GLU A 53 4.41 -15.30 -4.71
C GLU A 53 4.45 -13.78 -4.94
N ILE A 54 5.64 -13.24 -5.18
CA ILE A 54 5.85 -11.82 -5.45
C ILE A 54 6.10 -11.63 -6.94
N ILE A 55 5.24 -10.88 -7.60
CA ILE A 55 5.40 -10.48 -9.01
C ILE A 55 5.90 -9.04 -9.04
N LYS A 56 7.00 -8.80 -9.73
CA LYS A 56 7.49 -7.46 -10.05
C LYS A 56 6.84 -6.98 -11.33
N LEU A 57 6.04 -5.90 -11.24
CA LEU A 57 5.29 -5.35 -12.37
C LEU A 57 5.97 -4.13 -12.98
N VAL A 58 6.48 -3.22 -12.16
CA VAL A 58 7.21 -2.02 -12.59
C VAL A 58 8.56 -1.99 -11.88
N PRO A 59 9.68 -1.73 -12.61
CA PRO A 59 10.97 -1.60 -11.95
C PRO A 59 11.01 -0.41 -10.98
N ASP A 60 11.68 -0.57 -9.85
CA ASP A 60 11.64 0.34 -8.69
C ASP A 60 11.96 1.80 -9.02
N LEU A 61 12.83 2.05 -10.00
CA LEU A 61 13.23 3.41 -10.38
C LEU A 61 12.24 4.10 -11.33
N TYR A 62 11.26 3.39 -11.85
CA TYR A 62 10.18 4.00 -12.62
C TYR A 62 9.02 4.37 -11.69
N ILE A 63 8.14 5.24 -12.16
CA ILE A 63 7.00 5.72 -11.38
C ILE A 63 5.77 4.93 -11.77
N ALA A 64 5.42 3.92 -10.98
CA ALA A 64 4.17 3.18 -11.14
C ALA A 64 2.95 4.05 -10.72
N TRP A 65 1.79 3.78 -11.32
CA TRP A 65 0.57 4.57 -11.11
C TRP A 65 -0.37 3.88 -10.11
N HIS A 66 -0.04 3.95 -8.80
CA HIS A 66 -0.77 3.26 -7.75
C HIS A 66 -1.47 4.17 -6.74
N ALA A 67 -0.98 5.41 -6.53
CA ALA A 67 -1.46 6.28 -5.47
C ALA A 67 -2.51 7.31 -5.92
N GLY A 68 -2.51 7.68 -7.23
CA GLY A 68 -3.42 8.70 -7.77
C GLY A 68 -3.30 10.04 -7.06
N LYS A 69 -4.42 10.77 -6.95
CA LYS A 69 -4.49 11.98 -6.10
C LYS A 69 -4.27 11.57 -4.65
N SER A 70 -3.18 12.02 -4.08
CA SER A 70 -2.75 11.60 -2.75
C SER A 70 -1.86 12.67 -2.12
N SER A 71 -1.88 12.74 -0.78
CA SER A 71 -1.04 13.66 -0.03
C SER A 71 -0.62 13.03 1.31
N TRP A 72 0.58 13.37 1.75
CA TRP A 72 1.08 13.01 3.07
C TRP A 72 2.10 14.05 3.52
N LYS A 73 1.79 14.78 4.60
CA LYS A 73 2.60 15.93 5.01
C LYS A 73 2.78 16.90 3.82
N ASN A 74 4.01 17.25 3.51
CA ASN A 74 4.34 18.17 2.40
C ASN A 74 4.44 17.48 1.02
N TYR A 75 4.16 16.17 0.94
CA TYR A 75 4.21 15.42 -0.31
C TYR A 75 2.83 15.36 -0.97
N LYS A 76 2.77 15.68 -2.25
CA LYS A 76 1.59 15.51 -3.10
C LYS A 76 1.91 14.55 -4.24
N SER A 77 0.88 13.81 -4.74
CA SER A 77 1.05 12.85 -5.85
C SER A 77 2.13 11.81 -5.55
N LEU A 78 1.91 11.00 -4.52
CA LEU A 78 2.92 10.11 -3.93
C LEU A 78 3.49 9.05 -4.89
N ASN A 79 2.91 8.82 -6.07
CA ASN A 79 3.53 7.97 -7.10
C ASN A 79 5.01 8.32 -7.31
N LYS A 80 5.34 9.62 -7.31
CA LYS A 80 6.71 10.13 -7.57
C LYS A 80 7.71 9.72 -6.49
N ASN A 81 7.25 9.44 -5.28
CA ASN A 81 8.10 9.27 -4.10
C ASN A 81 7.94 7.93 -3.39
N SER A 82 7.14 7.01 -3.92
CA SER A 82 6.80 5.76 -3.26
C SER A 82 7.06 4.51 -4.10
N ILE A 83 7.13 3.38 -3.40
CA ILE A 83 6.98 2.04 -3.95
C ILE A 83 5.58 1.55 -3.57
N GLY A 84 4.74 1.23 -4.55
CA GLY A 84 3.43 0.61 -4.34
C GLY A 84 3.54 -0.90 -4.29
N ILE A 85 2.89 -1.51 -3.30
CA ILE A 85 2.78 -2.96 -3.15
C ILE A 85 1.31 -3.31 -3.08
N GLU A 86 0.82 -3.99 -4.10
CA GLU A 86 -0.51 -4.57 -4.15
C GLU A 86 -0.52 -5.96 -3.51
N ILE A 87 -1.57 -6.29 -2.78
CA ILE A 87 -1.74 -7.60 -2.15
C ILE A 87 -3.08 -8.15 -2.58
N THR A 88 -3.10 -9.34 -3.19
CA THR A 88 -4.33 -9.95 -3.67
C THR A 88 -5.35 -10.12 -2.54
N ASN A 89 -6.46 -9.40 -2.63
CA ASN A 89 -7.58 -9.48 -1.71
C ASN A 89 -8.81 -8.90 -2.41
N PRO A 90 -10.01 -9.51 -2.28
CA PRO A 90 -11.21 -9.02 -2.94
C PRO A 90 -11.63 -7.61 -2.49
N GLY A 91 -11.16 -7.15 -1.33
CA GLY A 91 -11.50 -5.83 -0.81
C GLY A 91 -12.96 -5.70 -0.36
N HIS A 92 -13.33 -4.52 0.11
CA HIS A 92 -14.64 -4.27 0.72
C HIS A 92 -15.83 -4.53 -0.22
N GLU A 93 -15.65 -4.32 -1.52
CA GLU A 93 -16.73 -4.50 -2.51
C GLU A 93 -17.02 -5.98 -2.82
N PHE A 94 -16.02 -6.87 -2.67
CA PHE A 94 -16.15 -8.26 -3.10
C PHE A 94 -15.88 -9.27 -1.98
N GLY A 95 -16.14 -8.91 -0.74
CA GLY A 95 -15.99 -9.79 0.43
C GLY A 95 -14.58 -9.75 1.02
N TYR A 96 -14.22 -8.62 1.60
CA TYR A 96 -12.93 -8.36 2.23
C TYR A 96 -12.55 -9.44 3.26
N LYS A 97 -11.38 -10.02 3.11
CA LYS A 97 -10.85 -11.13 3.91
C LYS A 97 -9.57 -10.76 4.65
N LYS A 98 -9.22 -11.55 5.65
CA LYS A 98 -7.88 -11.51 6.24
C LYS A 98 -6.84 -11.93 5.20
N PHE A 99 -5.67 -11.33 5.26
CA PHE A 99 -4.53 -11.72 4.42
C PHE A 99 -3.95 -13.05 4.88
N SER A 100 -3.52 -13.89 3.94
CA SER A 100 -2.96 -15.20 4.27
C SER A 100 -1.60 -15.07 4.98
N LYS A 101 -1.23 -16.09 5.78
CA LYS A 101 0.09 -16.14 6.41
C LYS A 101 1.23 -16.05 5.38
N LYS A 102 1.04 -16.68 4.21
CA LYS A 102 2.02 -16.66 3.09
C LYS A 102 2.17 -15.23 2.53
N GLN A 103 1.06 -14.51 2.32
CA GLN A 103 1.10 -13.10 1.90
C GLN A 103 1.86 -12.23 2.90
N ILE A 104 1.55 -12.36 4.18
CA ILE A 104 2.19 -11.56 5.23
C ILE A 104 3.68 -11.89 5.37
N SER A 105 4.07 -13.15 5.25
CA SER A 105 5.49 -13.55 5.23
C SER A 105 6.25 -12.91 4.07
N SER A 106 5.68 -12.95 2.86
CA SER A 106 6.28 -12.34 1.68
C SER A 106 6.33 -10.81 1.78
N LEU A 107 5.26 -10.20 2.31
CA LEU A 107 5.22 -8.76 2.57
C LEU A 107 6.33 -8.32 3.55
N LEU A 108 6.54 -9.08 4.63
CA LEU A 108 7.62 -8.81 5.58
C LEU A 108 8.99 -8.84 4.90
N LYS A 109 9.28 -9.90 4.13
CA LYS A 109 10.55 -10.07 3.42
C LYS A 109 10.79 -8.92 2.43
N LEU A 110 9.80 -8.64 1.57
CA LEU A 110 9.88 -7.58 0.56
C LEU A 110 10.04 -6.20 1.21
N SER A 111 9.24 -5.90 2.23
CA SER A 111 9.30 -4.60 2.91
C SER A 111 10.64 -4.37 3.58
N LYS A 112 11.18 -5.36 4.31
CA LYS A 112 12.52 -5.25 4.93
C LYS A 112 13.61 -5.01 3.89
N PHE A 113 13.55 -5.71 2.76
CA PHE A 113 14.48 -5.49 1.65
C PHE A 113 14.40 -4.05 1.12
N LEU A 114 13.19 -3.55 0.84
CA LEU A 114 13.00 -2.19 0.31
C LEU A 114 13.39 -1.10 1.32
N ILE A 115 13.06 -1.30 2.61
CA ILE A 115 13.46 -0.39 3.70
C ILE A 115 14.98 -0.25 3.75
N LYS A 116 15.70 -1.38 3.72
CA LYS A 116 17.17 -1.39 3.74
C LYS A 116 17.73 -0.74 2.46
N LYS A 117 17.23 -1.14 1.29
CA LYS A 117 17.72 -0.68 -0.02
C LYS A 117 17.57 0.83 -0.21
N TYR A 118 16.42 1.40 0.19
CA TYR A 118 16.09 2.80 -0.03
C TYR A 118 16.16 3.67 1.22
N LYS A 119 16.60 3.10 2.35
CA LYS A 119 16.69 3.79 3.66
C LYS A 119 15.35 4.46 4.04
N ILE A 120 14.23 3.75 3.84
CA ILE A 120 12.88 4.26 4.11
C ILE A 120 12.62 4.28 5.61
N SER A 121 12.20 5.43 6.14
CA SER A 121 11.82 5.56 7.55
C SER A 121 10.51 4.80 7.83
N LEU A 122 10.40 4.17 9.00
CA LEU A 122 9.21 3.41 9.41
C LEU A 122 7.93 4.26 9.39
N LYS A 123 8.02 5.56 9.70
CA LYS A 123 6.91 6.53 9.62
C LYS A 123 6.42 6.84 8.20
N ASN A 124 7.14 6.35 7.19
CA ASN A 124 6.82 6.54 5.79
C ASN A 124 6.30 5.24 5.12
N ILE A 125 5.91 4.26 5.92
CA ILE A 125 5.26 3.03 5.47
C ILE A 125 3.78 3.16 5.80
N LEU A 126 2.96 3.30 4.76
CA LEU A 126 1.58 3.78 4.85
C LEU A 126 0.63 2.88 4.07
N GLY A 127 -0.64 2.95 4.39
CA GLY A 127 -1.72 2.44 3.55
C GLY A 127 -2.19 3.48 2.54
N HIS A 128 -2.89 3.05 1.51
CA HIS A 128 -3.50 3.98 0.57
C HIS A 128 -4.53 4.88 1.25
N SER A 129 -5.29 4.35 2.21
CA SER A 129 -6.22 5.12 3.04
C SER A 129 -5.57 6.23 3.86
N ASP A 130 -4.29 6.09 4.23
CA ASP A 130 -3.58 7.14 4.98
C ASP A 130 -3.27 8.36 4.10
N ILE A 131 -3.04 8.14 2.80
CA ILE A 131 -2.65 9.18 1.84
C ILE A 131 -3.79 9.69 0.96
N ALA A 132 -4.94 9.02 1.01
CA ALA A 132 -6.16 9.39 0.27
C ALA A 132 -7.43 9.01 1.04
N PRO A 133 -7.63 9.48 2.31
CA PRO A 133 -8.65 8.97 3.25
C PRO A 133 -10.08 9.12 2.76
N TYR A 134 -10.39 10.17 2.00
CA TYR A 134 -11.74 10.39 1.47
C TYR A 134 -12.10 9.49 0.28
N ARG A 135 -11.11 8.82 -0.33
CA ARG A 135 -11.27 8.11 -1.59
C ARG A 135 -10.94 6.62 -1.49
N LYS A 136 -10.11 6.23 -0.52
CA LYS A 136 -9.51 4.89 -0.42
C LYS A 136 -9.69 4.27 0.95
N LYS A 137 -9.93 2.95 0.96
CA LYS A 137 -10.08 2.13 2.18
C LYS A 137 -8.95 1.13 2.35
N ASP A 138 -8.20 0.85 1.26
CA ASP A 138 -7.12 -0.13 1.26
C ASP A 138 -5.90 0.35 2.07
N PRO A 139 -5.16 -0.55 2.74
CA PRO A 139 -5.33 -2.00 2.77
C PRO A 139 -6.42 -2.50 3.75
N GLY A 140 -7.15 -1.63 4.45
CA GLY A 140 -8.31 -1.90 5.27
C GLY A 140 -7.99 -2.38 6.70
N GLU A 141 -9.06 -2.55 7.51
CA GLU A 141 -8.98 -2.80 8.95
C GLU A 141 -8.49 -4.22 9.31
N LYS A 142 -8.59 -5.19 8.36
CA LYS A 142 -8.05 -6.55 8.57
C LYS A 142 -6.57 -6.66 8.21
N PHE A 143 -5.94 -5.56 7.76
CA PHE A 143 -4.51 -5.53 7.49
C PHE A 143 -3.72 -5.54 8.82
N PRO A 144 -2.70 -6.40 8.97
CA PRO A 144 -2.12 -6.67 10.28
C PRO A 144 -1.06 -5.64 10.73
N TRP A 145 -1.40 -4.36 10.75
CA TRP A 145 -0.50 -3.25 11.08
C TRP A 145 0.27 -3.46 12.40
N LYS A 146 -0.44 -3.91 13.47
CA LYS A 146 0.18 -4.18 14.78
C LYS A 146 1.27 -5.25 14.68
N TYR A 147 1.04 -6.30 13.89
CA TYR A 147 2.04 -7.35 13.68
C TYR A 147 3.21 -6.85 12.84
N LEU A 148 2.96 -6.08 11.80
CA LEU A 148 4.00 -5.48 10.95
C LEU A 148 4.88 -4.52 11.74
N SER A 149 4.31 -3.66 12.59
CA SER A 149 5.07 -2.71 13.42
C SER A 149 5.97 -3.41 14.43
N LYS A 150 5.51 -4.53 15.05
CA LYS A 150 6.37 -5.39 15.89
C LYS A 150 7.57 -5.95 15.12
N ASN A 151 7.44 -6.12 13.80
CA ASN A 151 8.49 -6.57 12.90
C ASN A 151 9.25 -5.42 12.23
N LYS A 152 9.16 -4.20 12.77
CA LYS A 152 9.82 -2.98 12.28
C LYS A 152 9.38 -2.59 10.85
N ILE A 153 8.07 -2.74 10.56
CA ILE A 153 7.45 -2.28 9.31
C ILE A 153 6.26 -1.40 9.68
N GLY A 154 6.36 -0.12 9.37
CA GLY A 154 5.36 0.87 9.74
C GLY A 154 5.33 1.17 11.25
N LEU A 155 4.34 1.95 11.64
CA LEU A 155 4.11 2.32 13.03
C LEU A 155 2.75 1.78 13.50
N TRP A 156 2.63 1.57 14.78
CA TRP A 156 1.37 1.29 15.47
C TRP A 156 1.23 2.23 16.65
N HIS A 157 -0.01 2.61 16.97
CA HIS A 157 -0.29 3.48 18.10
C HIS A 157 0.00 2.80 19.45
N THR A 158 0.26 3.59 20.45
CA THR A 158 0.48 3.18 21.85
C THR A 158 -0.76 3.41 22.74
N LEU A 159 -1.88 3.82 22.14
CA LEU A 159 -3.11 4.15 22.86
C LEU A 159 -3.65 2.96 23.65
N LYS A 160 -4.10 3.22 24.88
CA LYS A 160 -4.80 2.25 25.72
C LYS A 160 -6.20 1.95 25.16
N LYS A 161 -6.78 0.80 25.51
CA LYS A 161 -8.10 0.37 25.02
C LYS A 161 -9.21 1.42 25.25
N LYS A 162 -9.22 2.07 26.41
CA LYS A 162 -10.17 3.18 26.71
C LYS A 162 -10.06 4.34 25.72
N GLU A 163 -8.84 4.77 25.42
CA GLU A 163 -8.57 5.85 24.47
C GLU A 163 -8.97 5.49 23.05
N LEU A 164 -8.73 4.23 22.65
CA LEU A 164 -9.17 3.72 21.35
C LEU A 164 -10.69 3.76 21.20
N ILE A 165 -11.44 3.35 22.23
CA ILE A 165 -12.90 3.37 22.22
C ILE A 165 -13.39 4.82 22.14
N LYS A 166 -12.84 5.71 22.97
CA LYS A 166 -13.17 7.13 22.95
C LYS A 166 -12.95 7.74 21.56
N ASN A 167 -11.79 7.50 20.96
CA ASN A 167 -11.44 8.07 19.66
C ASN A 167 -12.26 7.48 18.50
N ARG A 168 -12.70 6.21 18.58
CA ARG A 168 -13.59 5.60 17.57
C ARG A 168 -14.99 6.18 17.61
N ASN A 169 -15.45 6.59 18.79
CA ASN A 169 -16.79 7.17 18.99
C ASN A 169 -16.79 8.70 18.81
N PHE A 170 -15.62 9.30 18.59
CA PHE A 170 -15.50 10.72 18.32
C PHE A 170 -16.06 11.02 16.92
N LYS A 171 -17.26 11.61 16.88
CA LYS A 171 -17.78 12.20 15.65
C LYS A 171 -16.98 13.47 15.37
N ILE A 172 -16.24 13.48 14.28
CA ILE A 172 -15.68 14.71 13.74
C ILE A 172 -16.89 15.57 13.35
N SER A 173 -17.27 16.53 14.20
CA SER A 173 -18.14 17.63 13.78
C SER A 173 -17.44 18.27 12.58
N LYS A 174 -18.18 18.47 11.48
CA LYS A 174 -17.68 19.20 10.31
C LYS A 174 -17.01 20.47 10.83
N ILE A 175 -15.73 20.60 10.57
CA ILE A 175 -15.05 21.88 10.63
C ILE A 175 -15.58 22.61 9.39
N GLU A 176 -16.44 23.59 9.63
CA GLU A 176 -16.88 24.54 8.62
C GLU A 176 -15.70 25.31 8.02
#